data_3ebcf782e9b3bc4962e255549a2dd75a
#
_entry.id   3ebcf782e9b3bc4962e255549a2dd75a
#
_cell.length_a   1.000
_cell.length_b   1.000
_cell.length_c   1.000
_cell.angle_alpha   90.00
_cell.angle_beta   90.00
_cell.angle_gamma   90.00
#
_symmetry.space_group_name_H-M   'P 1'
#
loop_
_entity.id
_entity.type
_entity.pdbx_description
1 polymer ?
#
loop_
_entity_poly.entity_id
_entity_poly.type
_entity_poly.pdbx_seq_one_letter_code
_entity_poly.pdbx_strand_id
1 'polypeptide(L)'
;MFKKLLTTRSLCLSAIIAALYAALTLLLAPISYGNIQCRVSEAFTVLPMVLPQSIPGLFVGCLIANIFSPTPSIWDIVFGSLTTLIAACGTYALRKKPVLAAACPIVANGVIVGLMLALLDGLPVALTMGEVAIGELGAVFLGMLLLTVLKSRVDFNKISKM
;
A
#
# COMPACT_ATOMS: atom_id res chain seq x y z
N MET A 1 20.41 7.20 -2.13
CA MET A 1 18.95 7.07 -2.23
C MET A 1 18.22 8.11 -1.38
N PHE A 2 18.47 8.20 -0.07
CA PHE A 2 17.76 9.12 0.84
C PHE A 2 17.84 10.61 0.47
N LYS A 3 19.01 11.12 0.04
CA LYS A 3 19.15 12.55 -0.38
C LYS A 3 18.24 12.94 -1.56
N LYS A 4 17.87 11.98 -2.43
CA LYS A 4 16.94 12.25 -3.54
C LYS A 4 15.47 12.23 -3.13
N LEU A 5 15.12 11.56 -2.03
CA LEU A 5 13.75 11.54 -1.49
C LEU A 5 13.38 12.85 -0.75
N LEU A 6 14.37 13.64 -0.35
CA LEU A 6 14.19 14.87 0.41
C LEU A 6 14.17 16.15 -0.46
N THR A 7 14.13 16.01 -1.78
CA THR A 7 13.94 17.18 -2.65
C THR A 7 12.49 17.66 -2.59
N THR A 8 12.24 18.96 -2.72
CA THR A 8 10.89 19.54 -2.71
C THR A 8 9.96 18.84 -3.69
N ARG A 9 10.47 18.52 -4.87
CA ARG A 9 9.72 17.83 -5.92
C ARG A 9 9.33 16.40 -5.52
N SER A 10 10.24 15.68 -4.89
CA SER A 10 10.01 14.35 -4.36
C SER A 10 8.99 14.36 -3.22
N LEU A 11 9.07 15.36 -2.34
CA LEU A 11 8.11 15.55 -1.25
C LEU A 11 6.71 15.88 -1.78
N CYS A 12 6.59 16.77 -2.78
CA CYS A 12 5.31 17.06 -3.42
C CYS A 12 4.69 15.80 -4.05
N LEU A 13 5.50 14.99 -4.73
CA LEU A 13 5.03 13.75 -5.33
C LEU A 13 4.56 12.74 -4.27
N SER A 14 5.33 12.60 -3.18
CA SER A 14 4.93 11.77 -2.03
C SER A 14 3.63 12.25 -1.40
N ALA A 15 3.46 13.57 -1.26
CA ALA A 15 2.24 14.16 -0.70
C ALA A 15 1.01 13.91 -1.59
N ILE A 16 1.16 14.02 -2.92
CA ILE A 16 0.09 13.69 -3.87
C ILE A 16 -0.31 12.21 -3.74
N ILE A 17 0.66 11.31 -3.68
CA ILE A 17 0.40 9.88 -3.53
C ILE A 17 -0.28 9.59 -2.19
N ALA A 18 0.16 10.24 -1.10
CA ALA A 18 -0.46 10.11 0.21
C ALA A 18 -1.93 10.59 0.20
N ALA A 19 -2.19 11.74 -0.42
CA ALA A 19 -3.54 12.27 -0.55
C ALA A 19 -4.46 11.36 -1.37
N LEU A 20 -3.97 10.85 -2.51
CA LEU A 20 -4.73 9.91 -3.34
C LEU A 20 -5.01 8.60 -2.62
N TYR A 21 -4.02 8.04 -1.90
CA TYR A 21 -4.20 6.83 -1.11
C TYR A 21 -5.26 7.03 -0.03
N ALA A 22 -5.11 8.09 0.80
CA ALA A 22 -6.05 8.38 1.88
C ALA A 22 -7.46 8.67 1.36
N ALA A 23 -7.58 9.51 0.33
CA ALA A 23 -8.87 9.83 -0.28
C ALA A 23 -9.57 8.58 -0.82
N LEU A 24 -8.86 7.71 -1.56
CA LEU A 24 -9.42 6.49 -2.13
C LEU A 24 -9.86 5.51 -1.03
N THR A 25 -9.04 5.35 0.03
CA THR A 25 -9.38 4.49 1.17
C THR A 25 -10.63 4.97 1.89
N LEU A 26 -10.73 6.29 2.16
CA LEU A 26 -11.85 6.88 2.89
C LEU A 26 -13.12 6.96 2.03
N LEU A 27 -13.02 7.25 0.75
CA LEU A 27 -14.17 7.22 -0.17
C LEU A 27 -14.78 5.83 -0.30
N LEU A 28 -13.95 4.79 -0.23
CA LEU A 28 -14.35 3.40 -0.30
C LEU A 28 -14.36 2.73 1.10
N ALA A 29 -14.59 3.52 2.15
CA ALA A 29 -14.55 3.05 3.53
C ALA A 29 -15.34 1.75 3.80
N PRO A 30 -16.58 1.57 3.29
CA PRO A 30 -17.34 0.34 3.54
C PRO A 30 -16.65 -0.93 3.03
N ILE A 31 -15.84 -0.82 1.98
CA ILE A 31 -15.08 -1.94 1.40
C ILE A 31 -13.70 -2.02 2.04
N SER A 32 -13.10 -0.87 2.32
CA SER A 32 -11.73 -0.77 2.85
C SER A 32 -11.61 -1.26 4.30
N TYR A 33 -12.67 -1.12 5.09
CA TYR A 33 -12.71 -1.49 6.51
C TYR A 33 -13.78 -2.54 6.82
N GLY A 34 -14.28 -3.25 5.80
CA GLY A 34 -15.22 -4.38 5.95
C GLY A 34 -14.48 -5.68 6.35
N ASN A 35 -15.24 -6.75 6.57
CA ASN A 35 -14.71 -8.04 7.02
C ASN A 35 -13.60 -8.62 6.13
N ILE A 36 -13.65 -8.40 4.83
CA ILE A 36 -12.62 -8.88 3.87
C ILE A 36 -11.51 -7.84 3.64
N GLN A 37 -11.61 -6.63 4.21
CA GLN A 37 -10.64 -5.54 4.11
C GLN A 37 -10.00 -5.36 2.71
N CYS A 38 -10.83 -5.22 1.67
CA CYS A 38 -10.33 -4.97 0.32
C CYS A 38 -10.03 -3.48 0.14
N ARG A 39 -8.78 -3.07 0.39
CA ARG A 39 -8.33 -1.68 0.22
C ARG A 39 -7.88 -1.43 -1.22
N VAL A 40 -8.75 -0.81 -2.03
CA VAL A 40 -8.41 -0.48 -3.43
C VAL A 40 -7.17 0.43 -3.53
N SER A 41 -6.92 1.27 -2.52
CA SER A 41 -5.72 2.12 -2.43
C SER A 41 -4.40 1.33 -2.36
N GLU A 42 -4.43 0.06 -1.94
CA GLU A 42 -3.26 -0.83 -1.97
C GLU A 42 -2.81 -1.14 -3.41
N ALA A 43 -3.63 -0.84 -4.43
CA ALA A 43 -3.19 -0.82 -5.82
C ALA A 43 -1.96 0.09 -6.05
N PHE A 44 -1.76 1.10 -5.21
CA PHE A 44 -0.59 1.97 -5.29
C PHE A 44 0.69 1.35 -4.71
N THR A 45 0.62 0.23 -3.98
CA THR A 45 1.79 -0.45 -3.40
C THR A 45 2.73 -1.07 -4.44
N VAL A 46 2.32 -1.12 -5.70
CA VAL A 46 3.19 -1.50 -6.82
C VAL A 46 4.02 -0.33 -7.37
N LEU A 47 3.67 0.93 -7.07
CA LEU A 47 4.38 2.11 -7.57
C LEU A 47 5.87 2.16 -7.17
N PRO A 48 6.30 1.67 -6.00
CA PRO A 48 7.71 1.62 -5.65
C PRO A 48 8.59 0.88 -6.67
N MET A 49 8.03 0.01 -7.49
CA MET A 49 8.80 -0.66 -8.57
C MET A 49 9.42 0.35 -9.55
N VAL A 50 8.75 1.47 -9.79
CA VAL A 50 9.15 2.49 -10.77
C VAL A 50 9.40 3.85 -10.15
N LEU A 51 8.84 4.12 -8.96
CA LEU A 51 8.81 5.42 -8.32
C LEU A 51 9.13 5.30 -6.83
N PRO A 52 10.42 5.32 -6.44
CA PRO A 52 10.81 5.19 -5.02
C PRO A 52 10.23 6.27 -4.11
N GLN A 53 9.87 7.44 -4.67
CA GLN A 53 9.21 8.53 -3.97
C GLN A 53 7.80 8.17 -3.45
N SER A 54 7.21 7.10 -3.98
CA SER A 54 5.92 6.59 -3.49
C SER A 54 6.02 5.96 -2.10
N ILE A 55 7.18 5.47 -1.67
CA ILE A 55 7.34 4.79 -0.38
C ILE A 55 6.85 5.65 0.80
N PRO A 56 7.40 6.88 1.03
CA PRO A 56 6.90 7.72 2.11
C PRO A 56 5.45 8.17 1.88
N GLY A 57 5.03 8.35 0.63
CA GLY A 57 3.65 8.71 0.29
C GLY A 57 2.64 7.64 0.71
N LEU A 58 2.94 6.38 0.43
CA LEU A 58 2.09 5.24 0.82
C LEU A 58 1.99 5.11 2.35
N PHE A 59 3.11 5.20 3.05
CA PHE A 59 3.15 5.16 4.51
C PHE A 59 2.28 6.25 5.13
N VAL A 60 2.49 7.51 4.73
CA VAL A 60 1.73 8.66 5.26
C VAL A 60 0.27 8.58 4.84
N GLY A 61 -0.03 8.16 3.61
CA GLY A 61 -1.39 7.99 3.13
C GLY A 61 -2.17 6.93 3.92
N CYS A 62 -1.54 5.80 4.20
CA CYS A 62 -2.11 4.74 5.03
C CYS A 62 -2.31 5.22 6.48
N LEU A 63 -1.33 5.92 7.04
CA LEU A 63 -1.42 6.51 8.38
C LEU A 63 -2.63 7.47 8.50
N ILE A 64 -2.77 8.39 7.56
CA ILE A 64 -3.90 9.33 7.51
C ILE A 64 -5.22 8.58 7.35
N ALA A 65 -5.30 7.62 6.44
CA ALA A 65 -6.51 6.84 6.22
C ALA A 65 -6.95 6.08 7.49
N ASN A 66 -6.01 5.50 8.23
CA ASN A 66 -6.32 4.78 9.47
C ASN A 66 -6.70 5.71 10.62
N ILE A 67 -6.12 6.91 10.71
CA ILE A 67 -6.50 7.93 11.72
C ILE A 67 -7.93 8.42 11.48
N PHE A 68 -8.31 8.65 10.22
CA PHE A 68 -9.63 9.14 9.83
C PHE A 68 -10.62 8.02 9.44
N SER A 69 -10.30 6.77 9.76
CA SER A 69 -11.17 5.61 9.56
C SER A 69 -12.51 5.80 10.30
N PRO A 70 -13.63 5.28 9.79
CA PRO A 70 -14.90 5.24 10.51
C PRO A 70 -14.82 4.50 11.85
N THR A 71 -13.91 3.55 11.97
CA THR A 71 -13.61 2.76 13.17
C THR A 71 -12.12 2.83 13.48
N PRO A 72 -11.61 3.96 14.00
CA PRO A 72 -10.18 4.12 14.20
C PRO A 72 -9.67 3.18 15.30
N SER A 73 -8.68 2.37 14.97
CA SER A 73 -7.98 1.48 15.88
C SER A 73 -6.51 1.87 15.97
N ILE A 74 -5.96 1.94 17.17
CA ILE A 74 -4.53 2.21 17.37
C ILE A 74 -3.67 1.13 16.71
N TRP A 75 -4.17 -0.10 16.65
CA TRP A 75 -3.51 -1.23 16.01
C TRP A 75 -3.43 -1.05 14.50
N ASP A 76 -4.53 -0.62 13.84
CA ASP A 76 -4.54 -0.31 12.41
C ASP A 76 -3.63 0.89 12.09
N ILE A 77 -3.66 1.93 12.94
CA ILE A 77 -2.82 3.12 12.77
C ILE A 77 -1.34 2.72 12.80
N VAL A 78 -0.91 1.89 13.75
CA VAL A 78 0.50 1.51 13.91
C VAL A 78 0.86 0.37 12.97
N PHE A 79 0.22 -0.80 13.13
CA PHE A 79 0.62 -2.00 12.39
C PHE A 79 0.23 -1.94 10.91
N GLY A 80 -0.95 -1.42 10.57
CA GLY A 80 -1.37 -1.25 9.18
C GLY A 80 -0.42 -0.33 8.41
N SER A 81 -0.07 0.83 9.00
CA SER A 81 0.84 1.77 8.34
C SER A 81 2.27 1.24 8.24
N LEU A 82 2.77 0.57 9.28
CA LEU A 82 4.10 -0.08 9.23
C LEU A 82 4.13 -1.22 8.22
N THR A 83 3.06 -1.99 8.10
CA THR A 83 2.95 -3.06 7.11
C THR A 83 3.01 -2.51 5.70
N THR A 84 2.27 -1.43 5.40
CA THR A 84 2.35 -0.73 4.11
C THR A 84 3.76 -0.22 3.82
N LEU A 85 4.47 0.30 4.83
CA LEU A 85 5.87 0.71 4.67
C LEU A 85 6.79 -0.47 4.35
N ILE A 86 6.67 -1.58 5.08
CA ILE A 86 7.45 -2.82 4.84
C ILE A 86 7.16 -3.37 3.44
N ALA A 87 5.89 -3.44 3.05
CA ALA A 87 5.46 -3.86 1.73
C ALA A 87 6.06 -2.98 0.62
N ALA A 88 5.98 -1.65 0.75
CA ALA A 88 6.53 -0.71 -0.21
C ALA A 88 8.06 -0.82 -0.32
N CYS A 89 8.77 -0.99 0.78
CA CYS A 89 10.21 -1.22 0.79
C CYS A 89 10.58 -2.56 0.11
N GLY A 90 9.83 -3.64 0.40
CA GLY A 90 10.00 -4.94 -0.23
C GLY A 90 9.74 -4.90 -1.73
N THR A 91 8.65 -4.25 -2.14
CA THR A 91 8.31 -4.00 -3.55
C THR A 91 9.45 -3.28 -4.29
N TYR A 92 10.01 -2.25 -3.67
CA TYR A 92 11.17 -1.53 -4.25
C TYR A 92 12.43 -2.40 -4.31
N ALA A 93 12.72 -3.15 -3.25
CA ALA A 93 13.91 -4.03 -3.21
C ALA A 93 13.85 -5.11 -4.30
N LEU A 94 12.67 -5.68 -4.53
CA LEU A 94 12.43 -6.74 -5.52
C LEU A 94 11.99 -6.22 -6.91
N ARG A 95 12.06 -4.92 -7.18
CA ARG A 95 11.56 -4.28 -8.41
C ARG A 95 12.09 -4.86 -9.73
N LYS A 96 13.25 -5.55 -9.69
CA LYS A 96 13.80 -6.25 -10.85
C LYS A 96 13.05 -7.56 -11.19
N LYS A 97 12.27 -8.07 -10.23
CA LYS A 97 11.47 -9.30 -10.38
C LYS A 97 9.99 -8.94 -10.11
N PRO A 98 9.23 -8.51 -11.13
CA PRO A 98 7.90 -7.90 -10.95
C PRO A 98 6.92 -8.77 -10.15
N VAL A 99 6.92 -10.08 -10.39
CA VAL A 99 6.03 -11.01 -9.68
C VAL A 99 6.36 -11.07 -8.18
N LEU A 100 7.64 -11.14 -7.82
CA LEU A 100 8.06 -11.15 -6.42
C LEU A 100 7.82 -9.79 -5.75
N ALA A 101 8.01 -8.71 -6.50
CA ALA A 101 7.73 -7.37 -6.00
C ALA A 101 6.22 -7.20 -5.72
N ALA A 102 5.35 -7.69 -6.60
CA ALA A 102 3.89 -7.69 -6.40
C ALA A 102 3.44 -8.62 -5.26
N ALA A 103 4.18 -9.69 -4.97
CA ALA A 103 3.88 -10.57 -3.84
C ALA A 103 4.18 -9.93 -2.47
N CYS A 104 5.08 -8.92 -2.39
CA CYS A 104 5.44 -8.28 -1.13
C CYS A 104 4.24 -7.70 -0.36
N PRO A 105 3.37 -6.86 -0.94
CA PRO A 105 2.21 -6.34 -0.23
C PRO A 105 1.22 -7.44 0.15
N ILE A 106 1.01 -8.44 -0.71
CA ILE A 106 0.11 -9.57 -0.44
C ILE A 106 0.57 -10.35 0.80
N VAL A 107 1.85 -10.70 0.85
CA VAL A 107 2.42 -11.44 1.97
C VAL A 107 2.48 -10.59 3.23
N ALA A 108 2.92 -9.34 3.13
CA ALA A 108 3.04 -8.46 4.28
C ALA A 108 1.68 -8.20 4.94
N ASN A 109 0.66 -7.82 4.18
CA ASN A 109 -0.68 -7.58 4.71
C ASN A 109 -1.35 -8.88 5.16
N GLY A 110 -1.30 -9.94 4.37
CA GLY A 110 -1.87 -11.25 4.73
C GLY A 110 -1.32 -11.78 6.05
N VAL A 111 0.01 -11.65 6.27
CA VAL A 111 0.64 -12.15 7.51
C VAL A 111 0.47 -11.16 8.66
N ILE A 112 0.87 -9.90 8.50
CA ILE A 112 0.94 -8.95 9.63
C ILE A 112 -0.46 -8.44 9.99
N VAL A 113 -1.20 -7.92 9.01
CA VAL A 113 -2.55 -7.38 9.26
C VAL A 113 -3.54 -8.53 9.52
N GLY A 114 -3.47 -9.61 8.75
CA GLY A 114 -4.34 -10.78 8.95
C GLY A 114 -4.15 -11.42 10.32
N LEU A 115 -2.90 -11.56 10.82
CA LEU A 115 -2.63 -12.05 12.16
C LEU A 115 -3.12 -11.07 13.23
N MET A 116 -2.87 -9.77 13.05
CA MET A 116 -3.32 -8.72 13.96
C MET A 116 -4.85 -8.77 14.15
N LEU A 117 -5.61 -8.80 13.06
CA LEU A 117 -7.07 -8.85 13.09
C LEU A 117 -7.58 -10.14 13.74
N ALA A 118 -7.00 -11.28 13.38
CA ALA A 118 -7.37 -12.57 13.98
C ALA A 118 -7.23 -12.57 15.50
N LEU A 119 -6.15 -11.96 16.03
CA LEU A 119 -5.89 -11.87 17.46
C LEU A 119 -6.80 -10.85 18.17
N LEU A 120 -7.12 -9.73 17.52
CA LEU A 120 -7.96 -8.68 18.10
C LEU A 120 -9.44 -9.09 18.15
N ASP A 121 -9.91 -9.71 17.07
CA ASP A 121 -11.33 -10.05 16.91
C ASP A 121 -11.64 -11.50 17.33
N GLY A 122 -10.64 -12.28 17.77
CA GLY A 122 -10.80 -13.68 18.18
C GLY A 122 -11.19 -14.61 17.02
N LEU A 123 -10.77 -14.28 15.78
CA LEU A 123 -11.11 -15.01 14.57
C LEU A 123 -10.11 -16.15 14.27
N PRO A 124 -10.50 -17.16 13.47
CA PRO A 124 -9.58 -18.22 13.03
C PRO A 124 -8.41 -17.64 12.23
N VAL A 125 -7.18 -17.76 12.75
CA VAL A 125 -5.96 -17.12 12.22
C VAL A 125 -5.76 -17.40 10.72
N ALA A 126 -5.79 -18.68 10.32
CA ALA A 126 -5.53 -19.06 8.93
C ALA A 126 -6.59 -18.51 7.94
N LEU A 127 -7.85 -18.45 8.39
CA LEU A 127 -8.94 -17.93 7.58
C LEU A 127 -8.77 -16.41 7.38
N THR A 128 -8.59 -15.67 8.47
CA THR A 128 -8.44 -14.21 8.44
C THR A 128 -7.21 -13.78 7.63
N MET A 129 -6.08 -14.46 7.79
CA MET A 129 -4.88 -14.22 6.97
C MET A 129 -5.17 -14.47 5.48
N GLY A 130 -5.93 -15.52 5.14
CA GLY A 130 -6.33 -15.84 3.78
C GLY A 130 -7.25 -14.78 3.18
N GLU A 131 -8.24 -14.30 3.94
CA GLU A 131 -9.19 -13.26 3.51
C GLU A 131 -8.48 -11.94 3.20
N VAL A 132 -7.58 -11.49 4.09
CA VAL A 132 -6.75 -10.30 3.87
C VAL A 132 -5.85 -10.48 2.65
N ALA A 133 -5.20 -11.64 2.49
CA ALA A 133 -4.33 -11.90 1.35
C ALA A 133 -5.11 -11.91 0.01
N ILE A 134 -6.34 -12.42 -0.02
CA ILE A 134 -7.21 -12.40 -1.20
C ILE A 134 -7.64 -10.98 -1.55
N GLY A 135 -8.05 -10.19 -0.56
CA GLY A 135 -8.38 -8.77 -0.74
C GLY A 135 -7.21 -7.98 -1.32
N GLU A 136 -6.02 -8.21 -0.77
CA GLU A 136 -4.78 -7.58 -1.21
C GLU A 136 -4.37 -8.01 -2.63
N LEU A 137 -4.54 -9.30 -2.96
CA LEU A 137 -4.28 -9.82 -4.31
C LEU A 137 -5.10 -9.09 -5.36
N GLY A 138 -6.38 -8.82 -5.08
CA GLY A 138 -7.26 -8.06 -5.99
C GLY A 138 -6.76 -6.63 -6.19
N ALA A 139 -6.39 -5.93 -5.12
CA ALA A 139 -5.86 -4.58 -5.18
C ALA A 139 -4.52 -4.51 -5.94
N VAL A 140 -3.60 -5.42 -5.65
CA VAL A 140 -2.29 -5.51 -6.31
C VAL A 140 -2.46 -5.85 -7.80
N PHE A 141 -3.36 -6.75 -8.15
CA PHE A 141 -3.66 -7.07 -9.55
C PHE A 141 -4.14 -5.83 -10.32
N LEU A 142 -5.09 -5.08 -9.73
CA LEU A 142 -5.54 -3.80 -10.28
C LEU A 142 -4.37 -2.81 -10.43
N GLY A 143 -3.51 -2.72 -9.41
CA GLY A 143 -2.31 -1.88 -9.43
C GLY A 143 -1.35 -2.25 -10.55
N MET A 144 -1.11 -3.54 -10.80
CA MET A 144 -0.25 -4.01 -11.87
C MET A 144 -0.82 -3.68 -13.26
N LEU A 145 -2.14 -3.79 -13.44
CA LEU A 145 -2.81 -3.37 -14.68
C LEU A 145 -2.63 -1.86 -14.90
N LEU A 146 -2.93 -1.05 -13.87
CA LEU A 146 -2.74 0.40 -13.92
C LEU A 146 -1.29 0.78 -14.21
N LEU A 147 -0.32 0.12 -13.57
CA LEU A 147 1.10 0.37 -13.78
C LEU A 147 1.51 0.06 -15.23
N THR A 148 0.96 -1.00 -15.83
CA THR A 148 1.23 -1.37 -17.22
C THR A 148 0.71 -0.28 -18.17
N VAL A 149 -0.49 0.20 -17.94
CA VAL A 149 -1.07 1.31 -18.74
C VAL A 149 -0.29 2.60 -18.52
N LEU A 150 0.08 2.93 -17.29
CA LEU A 150 0.84 4.14 -16.98
C LEU A 150 2.25 4.12 -17.61
N LYS A 151 2.93 2.98 -17.62
CA LYS A 151 4.25 2.83 -18.27
C LYS A 151 4.22 3.13 -19.76
N SER A 152 3.09 2.94 -20.44
CA SER A 152 2.96 3.28 -21.86
C SER A 152 2.73 4.78 -22.12
N ARG A 153 2.32 5.54 -21.08
CA ARG A 153 1.96 6.96 -21.19
C ARG A 153 2.91 7.90 -20.45
N VAL A 154 3.64 7.39 -19.45
CA VAL A 154 4.46 8.19 -18.54
C VAL A 154 5.88 7.65 -18.50
N ASP A 155 6.86 8.52 -18.72
CA ASP A 155 8.29 8.19 -18.56
C ASP A 155 8.70 8.28 -17.08
N PHE A 156 8.54 7.17 -16.37
CA PHE A 156 8.92 7.08 -14.96
C PHE A 156 10.42 7.28 -14.71
N ASN A 157 11.29 7.00 -15.71
CA ASN A 157 12.72 7.24 -15.57
C ASN A 157 13.02 8.72 -15.45
N LYS A 158 12.27 9.58 -16.16
CA LYS A 158 12.40 11.02 -16.08
C LYS A 158 11.91 11.53 -14.72
N ILE A 159 10.79 11.00 -14.22
CA ILE A 159 10.22 11.39 -12.91
C ILE A 159 11.10 10.92 -11.75
N SER A 160 11.58 9.67 -11.79
CA SER A 160 12.42 9.09 -10.73
C SER A 160 13.81 9.73 -10.61
N LYS A 161 14.32 10.35 -11.69
CA LYS A 161 15.61 11.06 -11.69
C LYS A 161 15.49 12.52 -11.24
N MET A 162 14.29 13.04 -11.17
CA MET A 162 13.97 14.36 -10.64
C MET A 162 14.06 14.38 -9.11
#